data_50c451da20126d90c0e2487bab53c24a
#
_entry.id   50c451da20126d90c0e2487bab53c24a
#
_cell.length_a   1.000
_cell.length_b   1.000
_cell.length_c   1.000
_cell.angle_alpha   90.00
_cell.angle_beta   90.00
_cell.angle_gamma   90.00
#
_symmetry.space_group_name_H-M   'P 1'
#
loop_
_entity.id
_entity.type
_entity.pdbx_description
1 polymer ?
#
loop_
_entity_poly.entity_id
_entity_poly.type
_entity_poly.pdbx_seq_one_letter_code
_entity_poly.pdbx_strand_id
1 'polypeptide(L)'
;VSGALLEAQAVSWRVGPALILDRVDLAVARGEMVGVIGPNGAGKTTLLRLLSGLLPPSAGRICLDGHDISGMDSRARARQLAFMSQDASPSFPFTVMEVLLMGRYPHLGRFEREGPADRERALRTLSYVGLTGIEERQFSELSGGERQLVLFAKTLVQDCDALVLDEPSSSLDIRHQDRIFSMAQELVREGRAVVASVHSLSVAAQYCSRLVLLDRGRVAADGRPEEVLRSAVIDDVYGVKTLVSPNSATGTLTVTVLPRRASGAGMRVHLIGGAGSAVNLSRELYRLGYALSGGIAHEYDSDEKLWKSLGIAHESVGAFSRVTDEDVERATRLVATADVTILCSFPIGPGNIGNLRLAGKSRKLIVLRPGPEDVPRSFFSSEGKAIFDELRAGAQLMSYTEVCAELDRLSDGAGSGSLPAG
;
A
#
# COMPACT_ATOMS: atom_id res chain seq x y z
N VAL A 1 -2.70 -7.72 29.01
CA VAL A 1 -3.14 -6.36 28.74
C VAL A 1 -4.52 -6.22 29.37
N SER A 2 -4.62 -5.52 30.50
CA SER A 2 -5.88 -5.23 31.20
C SER A 2 -6.72 -4.29 30.29
N GLY A 3 -7.80 -4.81 29.67
CA GLY A 3 -8.75 -4.00 28.91
C GLY A 3 -9.06 -4.46 27.47
N ALA A 4 -8.56 -5.60 27.02
CA ALA A 4 -8.93 -6.15 25.72
C ALA A 4 -10.37 -6.67 25.73
N LEU A 5 -11.18 -6.32 24.71
CA LEU A 5 -12.52 -6.87 24.53
C LEU A 5 -12.47 -8.24 23.84
N LEU A 6 -11.64 -8.37 22.80
CA LEU A 6 -11.46 -9.60 22.04
C LEU A 6 -9.98 -9.98 22.03
N GLU A 7 -9.66 -11.23 22.37
CA GLU A 7 -8.28 -11.66 22.54
C GLU A 7 -8.06 -13.08 22.01
N ALA A 8 -7.01 -13.27 21.22
CA ALA A 8 -6.46 -14.57 20.86
C ALA A 8 -5.15 -14.76 21.62
N GLN A 9 -5.01 -15.89 22.33
CA GLN A 9 -3.83 -16.23 23.13
C GLN A 9 -3.19 -17.51 22.61
N ALA A 10 -2.00 -17.38 22.01
CA ALA A 10 -1.21 -18.45 21.40
C ALA A 10 -2.04 -19.40 20.50
N VAL A 11 -2.93 -18.79 19.69
CA VAL A 11 -3.91 -19.56 18.91
C VAL A 11 -3.24 -20.23 17.72
N SER A 12 -3.45 -21.55 17.63
CA SER A 12 -3.03 -22.35 16.48
C SER A 12 -4.22 -23.07 15.87
N TRP A 13 -4.20 -23.27 14.56
CA TRP A 13 -5.23 -24.01 13.85
C TRP A 13 -4.68 -24.87 12.73
N ARG A 14 -5.20 -26.11 12.61
CA ARG A 14 -4.76 -27.12 11.65
C ARG A 14 -5.93 -27.63 10.81
N VAL A 15 -5.61 -27.96 9.56
CA VAL A 15 -6.49 -28.75 8.68
C VAL A 15 -5.74 -30.01 8.27
N GLY A 16 -6.11 -31.14 8.85
CA GLY A 16 -5.31 -32.35 8.69
C GLY A 16 -3.87 -32.11 9.18
N PRO A 17 -2.85 -32.41 8.35
CA PRO A 17 -1.45 -32.17 8.73
C PRO A 17 -1.00 -30.70 8.58
N ALA A 18 -1.73 -29.88 7.83
CA ALA A 18 -1.35 -28.53 7.52
C ALA A 18 -1.62 -27.57 8.70
N LEU A 19 -0.58 -26.86 9.14
CA LEU A 19 -0.67 -25.80 10.14
C LEU A 19 -0.97 -24.48 9.41
N ILE A 20 -2.17 -23.95 9.62
CA ILE A 20 -2.63 -22.71 8.96
C ILE A 20 -2.33 -21.48 9.81
N LEU A 21 -2.47 -21.60 11.13
CA LEU A 21 -2.07 -20.58 12.10
C LEU A 21 -1.19 -21.20 13.17
N ASP A 22 -0.13 -20.52 13.54
CA ASP A 22 0.87 -20.99 14.50
C ASP A 22 1.10 -19.95 15.60
N ARG A 23 0.51 -20.20 16.77
CA ARG A 23 0.66 -19.42 18.01
C ARG A 23 0.45 -17.92 17.81
N VAL A 24 -0.67 -17.56 17.20
CA VAL A 24 -1.04 -16.17 16.97
C VAL A 24 -1.57 -15.57 18.27
N ASP A 25 -0.98 -14.45 18.65
CA ASP A 25 -1.47 -13.58 19.72
C ASP A 25 -2.07 -12.31 19.09
N LEU A 26 -3.25 -11.91 19.55
CA LEU A 26 -3.93 -10.68 19.15
C LEU A 26 -4.84 -10.22 20.28
N ALA A 27 -4.72 -8.97 20.69
CA ALA A 27 -5.63 -8.33 21.63
C ALA A 27 -6.25 -7.09 21.00
N VAL A 28 -7.56 -6.93 21.09
CA VAL A 28 -8.32 -5.81 20.52
C VAL A 28 -9.10 -5.11 21.63
N ALA A 29 -8.87 -3.83 21.81
CA ALA A 29 -9.52 -3.03 22.83
C ALA A 29 -10.86 -2.44 22.36
N ARG A 30 -11.69 -2.01 23.30
CA ARG A 30 -12.85 -1.16 22.99
C ARG A 30 -12.37 0.16 22.36
N GLY A 31 -13.07 0.64 21.36
CA GLY A 31 -12.68 1.85 20.64
C GLY A 31 -11.44 1.68 19.74
N GLU A 32 -11.11 0.45 19.35
CA GLU A 32 -9.98 0.15 18.46
C GLU A 32 -10.45 -0.47 17.16
N MET A 33 -9.84 -0.05 16.03
CA MET A 33 -9.99 -0.68 14.73
C MET A 33 -8.68 -1.32 14.31
N VAL A 34 -8.67 -2.65 14.28
CA VAL A 34 -7.51 -3.45 13.88
C VAL A 34 -7.70 -3.99 12.47
N GLY A 35 -6.77 -3.65 11.57
CA GLY A 35 -6.69 -4.19 10.23
C GLY A 35 -5.79 -5.42 10.17
N VAL A 36 -6.34 -6.58 9.81
CA VAL A 36 -5.57 -7.80 9.55
C VAL A 36 -5.19 -7.82 8.08
N ILE A 37 -3.90 -7.66 7.79
CA ILE A 37 -3.33 -7.61 6.44
C ILE A 37 -2.37 -8.78 6.20
N GLY A 38 -2.02 -9.04 4.96
CA GLY A 38 -1.11 -10.13 4.58
C GLY A 38 -1.47 -10.72 3.22
N PRO A 39 -0.57 -11.50 2.61
CA PRO A 39 -0.81 -12.14 1.32
C PRO A 39 -1.97 -13.14 1.37
N ASN A 40 -2.42 -13.58 0.18
CA ASN A 40 -3.41 -14.64 0.09
C ASN A 40 -2.84 -15.93 0.68
N GLY A 41 -3.66 -16.64 1.46
CA GLY A 41 -3.23 -17.85 2.17
C GLY A 41 -2.46 -17.60 3.48
N ALA A 42 -2.23 -16.36 3.92
CA ALA A 42 -1.58 -16.06 5.20
C ALA A 42 -2.38 -16.45 6.45
N GLY A 43 -3.67 -16.80 6.30
CA GLY A 43 -4.52 -17.23 7.42
C GLY A 43 -5.49 -16.16 7.93
N LYS A 44 -5.66 -15.02 7.24
CA LYS A 44 -6.54 -13.90 7.67
C LYS A 44 -7.97 -14.36 7.98
N THR A 45 -8.67 -14.90 6.99
CA THR A 45 -10.05 -15.43 7.16
C THR A 45 -10.14 -16.49 8.26
N THR A 46 -9.13 -17.34 8.38
CA THR A 46 -9.07 -18.36 9.44
C THR A 46 -8.97 -17.72 10.82
N LEU A 47 -8.10 -16.71 10.98
CA LEU A 47 -8.00 -15.96 12.24
C LEU A 47 -9.33 -15.28 12.60
N LEU A 48 -9.98 -14.63 11.64
CA LEU A 48 -11.26 -13.97 11.87
C LEU A 48 -12.36 -14.95 12.26
N ARG A 49 -12.42 -16.13 11.62
CA ARG A 49 -13.37 -17.19 11.99
C ARG A 49 -13.11 -17.78 13.38
N LEU A 50 -11.85 -17.90 13.78
CA LEU A 50 -11.48 -18.30 15.14
C LEU A 50 -11.91 -17.24 16.16
N LEU A 51 -11.57 -15.95 15.91
CA LEU A 51 -11.97 -14.83 16.75
C LEU A 51 -13.49 -14.75 16.96
N SER A 52 -14.26 -15.10 15.93
CA SER A 52 -15.73 -15.12 15.99
C SER A 52 -16.31 -16.39 16.63
N GLY A 53 -15.47 -17.39 16.93
CA GLY A 53 -15.88 -18.68 17.47
C GLY A 53 -16.63 -19.57 16.46
N LEU A 54 -16.52 -19.28 15.15
CA LEU A 54 -17.03 -20.14 14.07
C LEU A 54 -16.15 -21.37 13.85
N LEU A 55 -14.87 -21.27 14.24
CA LEU A 55 -13.94 -22.39 14.27
C LEU A 55 -13.38 -22.53 15.69
N PRO A 56 -13.25 -23.75 16.22
CA PRO A 56 -12.53 -23.99 17.45
C PRO A 56 -11.01 -23.96 17.18
N PRO A 57 -10.19 -23.36 18.03
CA PRO A 57 -8.74 -23.42 17.89
C PRO A 57 -8.24 -24.85 18.16
N SER A 58 -7.16 -25.27 17.45
CA SER A 58 -6.50 -26.55 17.71
C SER A 58 -5.61 -26.49 18.98
N ALA A 59 -5.13 -25.28 19.31
CA ALA A 59 -4.39 -24.96 20.54
C ALA A 59 -4.53 -23.46 20.83
N GLY A 60 -4.29 -23.08 22.06
CA GLY A 60 -4.54 -21.71 22.54
C GLY A 60 -6.02 -21.51 22.88
N ARG A 61 -6.41 -20.25 23.10
CA ARG A 61 -7.80 -19.88 23.43
C ARG A 61 -8.15 -18.50 22.84
N ILE A 62 -9.47 -18.28 22.68
CA ILE A 62 -10.04 -16.99 22.34
C ILE A 62 -10.87 -16.50 23.52
N CYS A 63 -10.67 -15.26 23.93
CA CYS A 63 -11.45 -14.66 25.00
C CYS A 63 -12.25 -13.47 24.45
N LEU A 64 -13.48 -13.32 24.94
CA LEU A 64 -14.36 -12.18 24.73
C LEU A 64 -14.73 -11.60 26.10
N ASP A 65 -14.38 -10.34 26.32
CA ASP A 65 -14.54 -9.65 27.62
C ASP A 65 -13.99 -10.47 28.79
N GLY A 66 -12.79 -11.04 28.60
CA GLY A 66 -12.09 -11.88 29.59
C GLY A 66 -12.59 -13.32 29.71
N HIS A 67 -13.67 -13.72 29.04
CA HIS A 67 -14.24 -15.06 29.10
C HIS A 67 -13.85 -15.91 27.87
N ASP A 68 -13.45 -17.15 28.09
CA ASP A 68 -13.15 -18.08 26.99
C ASP A 68 -14.44 -18.38 26.18
N ILE A 69 -14.40 -18.06 24.88
CA ILE A 69 -15.56 -18.25 23.99
C ILE A 69 -15.94 -19.70 23.76
N SER A 70 -15.05 -20.67 24.02
CA SER A 70 -15.33 -22.09 23.87
C SER A 70 -16.37 -22.59 24.84
N GLY A 71 -16.47 -21.96 26.03
CA GLY A 71 -17.48 -22.25 27.05
C GLY A 71 -18.75 -21.43 26.92
N MET A 72 -18.82 -20.46 26.00
CA MET A 72 -19.98 -19.59 25.85
C MET A 72 -21.08 -20.24 25.00
N ASP A 73 -22.32 -20.08 25.44
CA ASP A 73 -23.47 -20.36 24.57
C ASP A 73 -23.39 -19.51 23.29
N SER A 74 -23.70 -20.13 22.15
CA SER A 74 -23.57 -19.47 20.83
C SER A 74 -24.42 -18.20 20.70
N ARG A 75 -25.60 -18.19 21.35
CA ARG A 75 -26.50 -17.03 21.38
C ARG A 75 -25.94 -15.93 22.28
N ALA A 76 -25.40 -16.27 23.45
CA ALA A 76 -24.75 -15.32 24.35
C ALA A 76 -23.53 -14.66 23.68
N ARG A 77 -22.71 -15.45 22.98
CA ARG A 77 -21.58 -14.93 22.17
C ARG A 77 -22.08 -14.02 21.07
N ALA A 78 -23.11 -14.42 20.29
CA ALA A 78 -23.66 -13.63 19.20
C ALA A 78 -24.33 -12.33 19.65
N ARG A 79 -24.65 -12.14 20.93
CA ARG A 79 -25.11 -10.84 21.48
C ARG A 79 -23.97 -9.87 21.72
N GLN A 80 -22.73 -10.33 21.76
CA GLN A 80 -21.56 -9.50 22.08
C GLN A 80 -20.62 -9.35 20.88
N LEU A 81 -20.65 -10.30 19.93
CA LEU A 81 -19.75 -10.34 18.79
C LEU A 81 -20.51 -10.69 17.50
N ALA A 82 -20.38 -9.83 16.50
CA ALA A 82 -20.93 -10.04 15.18
C ALA A 82 -19.83 -10.39 14.18
N PHE A 83 -20.16 -11.27 13.22
CA PHE A 83 -19.27 -11.66 12.14
C PHE A 83 -19.91 -11.40 10.78
N MET A 84 -19.16 -10.67 9.94
CA MET A 84 -19.49 -10.49 8.52
C MET A 84 -18.56 -11.37 7.70
N SER A 85 -19.11 -12.34 6.98
CA SER A 85 -18.35 -13.21 6.08
C SER A 85 -18.23 -12.60 4.69
N GLN A 86 -17.14 -12.91 4.00
CA GLN A 86 -16.91 -12.51 2.61
C GLN A 86 -18.00 -13.07 1.67
N ASP A 87 -18.35 -14.36 1.81
CA ASP A 87 -19.34 -15.06 0.99
C ASP A 87 -20.60 -15.37 1.80
N ALA A 88 -21.51 -14.43 1.88
CA ALA A 88 -22.83 -14.63 2.47
C ALA A 88 -23.94 -14.48 1.43
N SER A 89 -23.96 -15.37 0.42
CA SER A 89 -25.08 -15.45 -0.49
C SER A 89 -26.10 -16.47 0.05
N PRO A 90 -27.27 -16.01 0.51
CA PRO A 90 -28.35 -16.92 0.91
C PRO A 90 -28.75 -17.81 -0.28
N SER A 91 -28.89 -19.12 -0.04
CA SER A 91 -29.32 -20.07 -1.07
C SER A 91 -30.81 -19.96 -1.41
N PHE A 92 -31.55 -19.14 -0.68
CA PHE A 92 -33.00 -18.92 -0.84
C PHE A 92 -33.30 -17.47 -1.20
N PRO A 93 -34.45 -17.21 -1.87
CA PRO A 93 -34.86 -15.86 -2.25
C PRO A 93 -35.40 -15.08 -1.03
N PHE A 94 -34.49 -14.56 -0.21
CA PHE A 94 -34.85 -13.69 0.90
C PHE A 94 -34.94 -12.22 0.44
N THR A 95 -35.86 -11.48 1.04
CA THR A 95 -35.91 -10.02 0.93
C THR A 95 -34.79 -9.37 1.75
N VAL A 96 -34.47 -8.12 1.46
CA VAL A 96 -33.51 -7.34 2.23
C VAL A 96 -33.90 -7.29 3.71
N MET A 97 -35.20 -7.08 3.99
CA MET A 97 -35.72 -7.06 5.38
C MET A 97 -35.48 -8.38 6.10
N GLU A 98 -35.76 -9.51 5.45
CA GLU A 98 -35.51 -10.83 6.06
C GLU A 98 -34.04 -11.06 6.36
N VAL A 99 -33.13 -10.66 5.45
CA VAL A 99 -31.67 -10.73 5.70
C VAL A 99 -31.28 -9.89 6.89
N LEU A 100 -31.79 -8.67 7.02
CA LEU A 100 -31.51 -7.79 8.17
C LEU A 100 -32.00 -8.38 9.49
N LEU A 101 -33.21 -8.93 9.49
CA LEU A 101 -33.84 -9.50 10.66
C LEU A 101 -33.10 -10.76 11.17
N MET A 102 -32.36 -11.49 10.31
CA MET A 102 -31.45 -12.55 10.78
C MET A 102 -30.43 -12.04 11.82
N GLY A 103 -30.04 -10.76 11.74
CA GLY A 103 -29.20 -10.13 12.75
C GLY A 103 -29.85 -10.03 14.13
N ARG A 104 -31.17 -10.15 14.23
CA ARG A 104 -31.89 -10.11 15.51
C ARG A 104 -32.05 -11.45 16.20
N TYR A 105 -31.83 -12.58 15.51
CA TYR A 105 -32.01 -13.92 16.08
C TYR A 105 -31.30 -14.18 17.42
N PRO A 106 -30.11 -13.65 17.70
CA PRO A 106 -29.50 -13.81 19.02
C PRO A 106 -30.31 -13.21 20.16
N HIS A 107 -31.12 -12.18 19.88
CA HIS A 107 -31.91 -11.46 20.88
C HIS A 107 -33.30 -12.05 21.11
N LEU A 108 -33.80 -12.88 20.18
CA LEU A 108 -35.12 -13.48 20.28
C LEU A 108 -35.12 -14.69 21.25
N GLY A 109 -36.22 -14.89 21.97
CA GLY A 109 -36.47 -16.09 22.77
C GLY A 109 -36.65 -17.34 21.91
N ARG A 110 -36.72 -18.54 22.55
CA ARG A 110 -36.75 -19.84 21.82
C ARG A 110 -37.91 -19.99 20.84
N PHE A 111 -39.04 -19.34 21.11
CA PHE A 111 -40.25 -19.37 20.27
C PHE A 111 -40.74 -17.95 19.91
N GLU A 112 -39.90 -16.96 20.14
CA GLU A 112 -40.20 -15.57 19.84
C GLU A 112 -39.93 -15.28 18.35
N ARG A 113 -40.82 -14.48 17.75
CA ARG A 113 -40.68 -13.96 16.40
C ARG A 113 -40.27 -12.51 16.46
N GLU A 114 -39.70 -12.02 15.35
CA GLU A 114 -39.31 -10.63 15.19
C GLU A 114 -40.55 -9.72 15.40
N GLY A 115 -40.37 -8.75 16.27
CA GLY A 115 -41.39 -7.76 16.61
C GLY A 115 -41.25 -6.45 15.82
N PRO A 116 -42.21 -5.52 16.04
CA PRO A 116 -42.14 -4.19 15.42
C PRO A 116 -40.86 -3.43 15.72
N ALA A 117 -40.31 -3.57 16.94
CA ALA A 117 -39.05 -2.94 17.34
C ALA A 117 -37.84 -3.46 16.55
N ASP A 118 -37.81 -4.77 16.23
CA ASP A 118 -36.73 -5.34 15.41
C ASP A 118 -36.79 -4.84 13.97
N ARG A 119 -38.02 -4.75 13.41
CA ARG A 119 -38.22 -4.18 12.04
C ARG A 119 -37.85 -2.70 12.01
N GLU A 120 -38.22 -1.93 13.01
CA GLU A 120 -37.86 -0.50 13.09
C GLU A 120 -36.34 -0.33 13.18
N ARG A 121 -35.65 -1.17 13.98
CA ARG A 121 -34.18 -1.16 14.04
C ARG A 121 -33.57 -1.51 12.68
N ALA A 122 -34.09 -2.53 12.00
CA ALA A 122 -33.62 -2.92 10.67
C ALA A 122 -33.77 -1.78 9.65
N LEU A 123 -34.93 -1.10 9.66
CA LEU A 123 -35.18 0.05 8.77
C LEU A 123 -34.27 1.23 9.06
N ARG A 124 -34.07 1.57 10.35
CA ARG A 124 -33.10 2.62 10.74
C ARG A 124 -31.69 2.28 10.29
N THR A 125 -31.27 1.03 10.46
CA THR A 125 -29.95 0.59 10.04
C THR A 125 -29.81 0.59 8.52
N LEU A 126 -30.86 0.18 7.79
CA LEU A 126 -30.88 0.24 6.32
C LEU A 126 -30.76 1.69 5.82
N SER A 127 -31.46 2.61 6.48
CA SER A 127 -31.31 4.05 6.20
C SER A 127 -29.91 4.57 6.52
N TYR A 128 -29.32 4.16 7.64
CA TYR A 128 -27.96 4.53 8.05
C TYR A 128 -26.92 4.10 7.01
N VAL A 129 -27.03 2.88 6.48
CA VAL A 129 -26.16 2.44 5.37
C VAL A 129 -26.59 3.01 4.01
N GLY A 130 -27.64 3.85 3.94
CA GLY A 130 -28.12 4.59 2.78
C GLY A 130 -28.80 3.77 1.71
N LEU A 131 -29.48 2.74 2.12
CA LEU A 131 -30.27 1.86 1.28
C LEU A 131 -31.76 1.93 1.65
N THR A 132 -32.32 3.12 1.57
CA THR A 132 -33.76 3.33 1.90
C THR A 132 -34.65 2.87 0.75
N GLY A 133 -35.78 2.22 1.06
CA GLY A 133 -36.82 1.86 0.08
C GLY A 133 -36.55 0.58 -0.72
N ILE A 134 -35.59 -0.25 -0.27
CA ILE A 134 -35.28 -1.54 -0.90
C ILE A 134 -35.60 -2.73 0.00
N GLU A 135 -36.28 -2.53 1.12
CA GLU A 135 -36.54 -3.54 2.16
C GLU A 135 -37.28 -4.78 1.66
N GLU A 136 -38.16 -4.60 0.68
CA GLU A 136 -38.96 -5.67 0.08
C GLU A 136 -38.32 -6.27 -1.19
N ARG A 137 -37.20 -5.69 -1.69
CA ARG A 137 -36.48 -6.24 -2.84
C ARG A 137 -35.81 -7.56 -2.47
N GLN A 138 -35.69 -8.43 -3.46
CA GLN A 138 -34.94 -9.69 -3.29
C GLN A 138 -33.44 -9.39 -3.15
N PHE A 139 -32.80 -9.99 -2.15
CA PHE A 139 -31.36 -9.83 -1.91
C PHE A 139 -30.52 -10.25 -3.13
N SER A 140 -30.99 -11.24 -3.89
CA SER A 140 -30.33 -11.73 -5.11
C SER A 140 -30.34 -10.71 -6.26
N GLU A 141 -31.27 -9.76 -6.26
CA GLU A 141 -31.41 -8.72 -7.31
C GLU A 141 -30.54 -7.50 -7.06
N LEU A 142 -29.89 -7.42 -5.90
CA LEU A 142 -29.02 -6.30 -5.53
C LEU A 142 -27.70 -6.35 -6.30
N SER A 143 -27.15 -5.18 -6.59
CA SER A 143 -25.76 -5.05 -7.03
C SER A 143 -24.79 -5.59 -5.98
N GLY A 144 -23.55 -5.90 -6.37
CA GLY A 144 -22.53 -6.37 -5.44
C GLY A 144 -22.30 -5.40 -4.27
N GLY A 145 -22.29 -4.09 -4.55
CA GLY A 145 -22.15 -3.05 -3.54
C GLY A 145 -23.32 -2.98 -2.57
N GLU A 146 -24.55 -3.01 -3.09
CA GLU A 146 -25.77 -3.03 -2.26
C GLU A 146 -25.81 -4.28 -1.37
N ARG A 147 -25.48 -5.46 -1.92
CA ARG A 147 -25.40 -6.70 -1.13
C ARG A 147 -24.45 -6.57 0.05
N GLN A 148 -23.25 -6.04 -0.19
CA GLN A 148 -22.24 -5.89 0.85
C GLN A 148 -22.70 -4.90 1.93
N LEU A 149 -23.33 -3.80 1.56
CA LEU A 149 -23.94 -2.86 2.50
C LEU A 149 -25.09 -3.48 3.31
N VAL A 150 -25.92 -4.34 2.71
CA VAL A 150 -26.98 -5.08 3.43
C VAL A 150 -26.36 -6.08 4.41
N LEU A 151 -25.30 -6.79 4.03
CA LEU A 151 -24.57 -7.69 4.95
C LEU A 151 -23.91 -6.94 6.10
N PHE A 152 -23.33 -5.77 5.80
CA PHE A 152 -22.80 -4.90 6.85
C PHE A 152 -23.94 -4.39 7.76
N ALA A 153 -25.05 -3.95 7.19
CA ALA A 153 -26.25 -3.54 7.94
C ALA A 153 -26.79 -4.67 8.84
N LYS A 154 -26.87 -5.90 8.33
CA LYS A 154 -27.22 -7.08 9.15
C LYS A 154 -26.33 -7.22 10.37
N THR A 155 -25.01 -7.00 10.20
CA THR A 155 -24.03 -7.06 11.29
C THR A 155 -24.31 -5.95 12.32
N LEU A 156 -24.71 -4.75 11.87
CA LEU A 156 -25.07 -3.63 12.73
C LEU A 156 -26.41 -3.84 13.48
N VAL A 157 -27.40 -4.44 12.80
CA VAL A 157 -28.71 -4.79 13.40
C VAL A 157 -28.55 -5.73 14.59
N GLN A 158 -27.49 -6.54 14.60
CA GLN A 158 -27.14 -7.45 15.69
C GLN A 158 -26.75 -6.72 17.00
N ASP A 159 -26.28 -5.46 16.91
CA ASP A 159 -26.02 -4.56 18.06
C ASP A 159 -25.00 -5.13 19.07
N CYS A 160 -23.80 -5.38 18.59
CA CYS A 160 -22.73 -6.00 19.36
C CYS A 160 -21.61 -5.02 19.71
N ASP A 161 -20.86 -5.32 20.77
CA ASP A 161 -19.68 -4.56 21.19
C ASP A 161 -18.46 -4.82 20.29
N ALA A 162 -18.36 -6.02 19.72
CA ALA A 162 -17.26 -6.41 18.83
C ALA A 162 -17.79 -6.78 17.44
N LEU A 163 -17.13 -6.29 16.40
CA LEU A 163 -17.39 -6.62 14.99
C LEU A 163 -16.16 -7.23 14.36
N VAL A 164 -16.32 -8.39 13.73
CA VAL A 164 -15.28 -9.05 12.94
C VAL A 164 -15.73 -9.08 11.49
N LEU A 165 -14.98 -8.41 10.63
CA LEU A 165 -15.34 -8.17 9.23
C LEU A 165 -14.35 -8.86 8.30
N ASP A 166 -14.79 -9.91 7.60
CA ASP A 166 -13.93 -10.62 6.65
C ASP A 166 -14.10 -10.04 5.25
N GLU A 167 -13.10 -9.27 4.80
CA GLU A 167 -13.06 -8.59 3.51
C GLU A 167 -14.33 -7.74 3.22
N PRO A 168 -14.70 -6.80 4.09
CA PRO A 168 -15.97 -6.09 3.99
C PRO A 168 -16.09 -5.24 2.73
N SER A 169 -15.01 -5.01 2.02
CA SER A 169 -14.95 -4.18 0.81
C SER A 169 -14.50 -4.94 -0.44
N SER A 170 -14.51 -6.27 -0.43
CA SER A 170 -14.16 -7.06 -1.61
C SER A 170 -15.12 -6.77 -2.76
N SER A 171 -14.56 -6.50 -3.94
CA SER A 171 -15.32 -6.21 -5.18
C SER A 171 -16.20 -4.95 -5.14
N LEU A 172 -15.95 -4.02 -4.21
CA LEU A 172 -16.63 -2.75 -4.12
C LEU A 172 -15.90 -1.65 -4.89
N ASP A 173 -16.67 -0.70 -5.42
CA ASP A 173 -16.13 0.57 -5.89
C ASP A 173 -15.64 1.44 -4.71
N ILE A 174 -14.89 2.48 -5.03
CA ILE A 174 -14.27 3.37 -4.05
C ILE A 174 -15.31 3.99 -3.11
N ARG A 175 -16.50 4.35 -3.63
CA ARG A 175 -17.57 5.00 -2.84
C ARG A 175 -18.13 4.07 -1.77
N HIS A 176 -18.45 2.84 -2.14
CA HIS A 176 -19.00 1.85 -1.21
C HIS A 176 -17.95 1.39 -0.20
N GLN A 177 -16.69 1.24 -0.64
CA GLN A 177 -15.56 0.92 0.23
C GLN A 177 -15.36 2.00 1.30
N ASP A 178 -15.24 3.28 0.88
CA ASP A 178 -15.11 4.41 1.81
C ASP A 178 -16.25 4.44 2.83
N ARG A 179 -17.48 4.21 2.37
CA ARG A 179 -18.67 4.21 3.22
C ARG A 179 -18.60 3.17 4.33
N ILE A 180 -18.28 1.91 4.01
CA ILE A 180 -18.20 0.83 5.00
C ILE A 180 -17.13 1.14 6.05
N PHE A 181 -15.93 1.55 5.63
CA PHE A 181 -14.85 1.83 6.58
C PHE A 181 -15.10 3.09 7.40
N SER A 182 -15.71 4.14 6.83
CA SER A 182 -16.11 5.34 7.57
C SER A 182 -17.13 5.00 8.65
N MET A 183 -18.17 4.21 8.33
CA MET A 183 -19.14 3.74 9.31
C MET A 183 -18.48 2.85 10.39
N ALA A 184 -17.55 1.98 10.01
CA ALA A 184 -16.79 1.18 10.97
C ALA A 184 -15.98 2.07 11.94
N GLN A 185 -15.37 3.16 11.47
CA GLN A 185 -14.71 4.14 12.32
C GLN A 185 -15.69 4.89 13.25
N GLU A 186 -16.91 5.18 12.80
CA GLU A 186 -17.94 5.78 13.67
C GLU A 186 -18.28 4.84 14.83
N LEU A 187 -18.47 3.56 14.57
CA LEU A 187 -18.70 2.54 15.60
C LEU A 187 -17.54 2.45 16.61
N VAL A 188 -16.31 2.57 16.12
CA VAL A 188 -15.11 2.62 16.98
C VAL A 188 -15.13 3.85 17.89
N ARG A 189 -15.53 5.02 17.37
CA ARG A 189 -15.69 6.23 18.21
C ARG A 189 -16.81 6.09 19.24
N GLU A 190 -17.82 5.26 18.97
CA GLU A 190 -18.86 4.89 19.94
C GLU A 190 -18.38 3.87 20.98
N GLY A 191 -17.12 3.43 20.92
CA GLY A 191 -16.50 2.50 21.87
C GLY A 191 -16.56 1.03 21.47
N ARG A 192 -17.03 0.68 20.26
CA ARG A 192 -17.02 -0.70 19.78
C ARG A 192 -15.62 -1.12 19.33
N ALA A 193 -15.33 -2.42 19.36
CA ALA A 193 -14.11 -2.99 18.80
C ALA A 193 -14.40 -3.50 17.38
N VAL A 194 -13.50 -3.19 16.44
CA VAL A 194 -13.62 -3.67 15.04
C VAL A 194 -12.32 -4.37 14.62
N VAL A 195 -12.45 -5.58 14.11
CA VAL A 195 -11.35 -6.30 13.44
C VAL A 195 -11.77 -6.54 11.99
N ALA A 196 -10.97 -6.08 11.04
CA ALA A 196 -11.28 -6.26 9.62
C ALA A 196 -10.10 -6.85 8.86
N SER A 197 -10.34 -7.87 8.03
CA SER A 197 -9.35 -8.24 7.01
C SER A 197 -9.41 -7.24 5.86
N VAL A 198 -8.26 -6.73 5.44
CA VAL A 198 -8.15 -5.68 4.42
C VAL A 198 -7.10 -6.07 3.38
N HIS A 199 -7.49 -6.08 2.09
CA HIS A 199 -6.56 -6.39 1.01
C HIS A 199 -5.68 -5.21 0.63
N SER A 200 -6.25 -4.01 0.56
CA SER A 200 -5.52 -2.80 0.19
C SER A 200 -4.76 -2.25 1.38
N LEU A 201 -3.41 -2.28 1.31
CA LEU A 201 -2.56 -1.75 2.37
C LEU A 201 -2.79 -0.25 2.60
N SER A 202 -3.05 0.52 1.55
CA SER A 202 -3.35 1.95 1.66
C SER A 202 -4.70 2.21 2.32
N VAL A 203 -5.71 1.37 2.06
CA VAL A 203 -7.01 1.43 2.76
C VAL A 203 -6.84 1.06 4.23
N ALA A 204 -6.10 0.00 4.52
CA ALA A 204 -5.80 -0.37 5.90
C ALA A 204 -5.09 0.76 6.67
N ALA A 205 -4.12 1.43 6.03
CA ALA A 205 -3.43 2.59 6.61
C ALA A 205 -4.35 3.80 6.84
N GLN A 206 -5.36 3.97 6.00
CA GLN A 206 -6.29 5.11 6.09
C GLN A 206 -7.31 4.96 7.21
N TYR A 207 -7.82 3.74 7.42
CA TYR A 207 -8.97 3.54 8.31
C TYR A 207 -8.63 2.84 9.62
N CYS A 208 -7.60 2.00 9.66
CA CYS A 208 -7.27 1.23 10.86
C CYS A 208 -6.26 1.97 11.75
N SER A 209 -6.53 2.00 13.06
CA SER A 209 -5.61 2.58 14.05
C SER A 209 -4.39 1.70 14.31
N ARG A 210 -4.52 0.40 14.05
CA ARG A 210 -3.48 -0.62 14.22
C ARG A 210 -3.58 -1.67 13.12
N LEU A 211 -2.44 -2.18 12.68
CA LEU A 211 -2.34 -3.22 11.67
C LEU A 211 -1.65 -4.45 12.24
N VAL A 212 -2.17 -5.61 11.90
CA VAL A 212 -1.54 -6.91 12.16
C VAL A 212 -1.23 -7.55 10.82
N LEU A 213 0.05 -7.67 10.51
CA LEU A 213 0.54 -8.31 9.29
C LEU A 213 0.75 -9.79 9.54
N LEU A 214 -0.02 -10.61 8.86
CA LEU A 214 0.14 -12.06 8.86
C LEU A 214 1.01 -12.51 7.68
N ASP A 215 1.95 -13.38 7.96
CA ASP A 215 2.69 -14.16 6.97
C ASP A 215 2.76 -15.63 7.38
N ARG A 216 2.38 -16.53 6.48
CA ARG A 216 2.47 -18.00 6.67
C ARG A 216 1.93 -18.47 8.02
N GLY A 217 0.80 -17.91 8.43
CA GLY A 217 0.12 -18.28 9.67
C GLY A 217 0.70 -17.69 10.95
N ARG A 218 1.64 -16.76 10.87
CA ARG A 218 2.25 -16.08 12.01
C ARG A 218 2.08 -14.57 11.91
N VAL A 219 2.14 -13.87 13.04
CA VAL A 219 2.23 -12.42 13.06
C VAL A 219 3.64 -12.00 12.70
N ALA A 220 3.82 -11.36 11.53
CA ALA A 220 5.08 -10.82 11.06
C ALA A 220 5.36 -9.42 11.63
N ALA A 221 4.30 -8.61 11.78
CA ALA A 221 4.36 -7.29 12.41
C ALA A 221 3.01 -6.93 13.02
N ASP A 222 3.03 -6.15 14.09
CA ASP A 222 1.87 -5.65 14.81
C ASP A 222 2.18 -4.26 15.37
N GLY A 223 1.36 -3.26 15.06
CA GLY A 223 1.59 -1.88 15.49
C GLY A 223 0.79 -0.88 14.68
N ARG A 224 1.15 0.40 14.81
CA ARG A 224 0.57 1.48 14.02
C ARG A 224 0.91 1.30 12.53
N PRO A 225 0.11 1.87 11.61
CA PRO A 225 0.40 1.77 10.19
C PRO A 225 1.84 2.13 9.81
N GLU A 226 2.43 3.16 10.44
CA GLU A 226 3.80 3.61 10.17
C GLU A 226 4.88 2.61 10.65
N GLU A 227 4.55 1.80 11.62
CA GLU A 227 5.45 0.77 12.17
C GLU A 227 5.42 -0.51 11.34
N VAL A 228 4.24 -0.86 10.84
CA VAL A 228 3.99 -2.10 10.07
C VAL A 228 4.28 -1.91 8.59
N LEU A 229 3.83 -0.81 7.99
CA LEU A 229 3.97 -0.54 6.55
C LEU A 229 5.34 0.11 6.24
N ARG A 230 6.40 -0.62 6.51
CA ARG A 230 7.76 -0.25 6.08
C ARG A 230 8.14 -1.07 4.85
N SER A 231 8.74 -0.43 3.83
CA SER A 231 9.10 -1.10 2.58
C SER A 231 9.84 -2.41 2.81
N ALA A 232 10.82 -2.45 3.72
CA ALA A 232 11.57 -3.67 4.02
C ALA A 232 10.68 -4.82 4.53
N VAL A 233 9.69 -4.53 5.38
CA VAL A 233 8.75 -5.53 5.93
C VAL A 233 7.79 -6.01 4.85
N ILE A 234 7.24 -5.07 4.06
CA ILE A 234 6.30 -5.40 2.99
C ILE A 234 6.99 -6.16 1.86
N ASP A 235 8.21 -5.76 1.49
CA ASP A 235 9.03 -6.43 0.47
C ASP A 235 9.28 -7.91 0.85
N ASP A 236 9.62 -8.17 2.11
CA ASP A 236 9.89 -9.52 2.61
C ASP A 236 8.64 -10.40 2.56
N VAL A 237 7.52 -9.89 3.08
CA VAL A 237 6.26 -10.66 3.19
C VAL A 237 5.57 -10.86 1.84
N TYR A 238 5.55 -9.84 0.98
CA TYR A 238 4.85 -9.92 -0.32
C TYR A 238 5.74 -10.34 -1.49
N GLY A 239 7.06 -10.40 -1.30
CA GLY A 239 8.02 -10.81 -2.33
C GLY A 239 8.14 -9.83 -3.50
N VAL A 240 7.81 -8.55 -3.28
CA VAL A 240 7.86 -7.48 -4.29
C VAL A 240 8.57 -6.26 -3.72
N LYS A 241 9.20 -5.45 -4.58
CA LYS A 241 9.78 -4.18 -4.14
C LYS A 241 8.71 -3.12 -4.04
N THR A 242 8.66 -2.42 -2.91
CA THR A 242 7.66 -1.39 -2.64
C THR A 242 8.29 -0.07 -2.21
N LEU A 243 7.56 1.00 -2.53
CA LEU A 243 7.77 2.32 -1.97
C LEU A 243 6.59 2.63 -1.04
N VAL A 244 6.88 2.89 0.22
CA VAL A 244 5.90 3.38 1.18
C VAL A 244 6.17 4.87 1.42
N SER A 245 5.17 5.70 1.14
CA SER A 245 5.30 7.15 1.30
C SER A 245 3.98 7.75 1.80
N PRO A 246 4.03 8.85 2.56
CA PRO A 246 2.82 9.58 2.92
C PRO A 246 2.19 10.23 1.68
N ASN A 247 0.89 10.11 1.56
CA ASN A 247 0.11 10.86 0.58
C ASN A 247 0.11 12.34 0.96
N SER A 248 0.50 13.21 0.04
CA SER A 248 0.64 14.65 0.33
C SER A 248 -0.66 15.36 0.69
N ALA A 249 -1.82 14.82 0.28
CA ALA A 249 -3.12 15.41 0.56
C ALA A 249 -3.72 14.93 1.89
N THR A 250 -3.52 13.65 2.24
CA THR A 250 -4.17 13.03 3.41
C THR A 250 -3.21 12.76 4.57
N GLY A 251 -1.90 12.75 4.32
CA GLY A 251 -0.89 12.31 5.28
C GLY A 251 -0.84 10.81 5.51
N THR A 252 -1.82 10.04 5.03
CA THR A 252 -1.89 8.59 5.18
C THR A 252 -0.86 7.88 4.30
N LEU A 253 -0.40 6.70 4.72
CA LEU A 253 0.57 5.94 3.96
C LEU A 253 -0.03 5.33 2.69
N THR A 254 0.71 5.45 1.60
CA THR A 254 0.42 4.78 0.32
C THR A 254 1.53 3.79 0.02
N VAL A 255 1.16 2.57 -0.34
CA VAL A 255 2.09 1.52 -0.75
C VAL A 255 2.02 1.36 -2.26
N THR A 256 3.13 1.64 -2.92
CA THR A 256 3.27 1.52 -4.38
C THR A 256 4.24 0.40 -4.71
N VAL A 257 3.82 -0.56 -5.54
CA VAL A 257 4.70 -1.61 -6.03
C VAL A 257 5.63 -1.02 -7.09
N LEU A 258 6.93 -1.18 -6.89
CA LEU A 258 7.92 -0.74 -7.86
C LEU A 258 7.98 -1.73 -9.04
N PRO A 259 8.21 -1.23 -10.27
CA PRO A 259 8.33 -2.10 -11.43
C PRO A 259 9.50 -3.07 -11.25
N ARG A 260 9.32 -4.31 -11.71
CA ARG A 260 10.43 -5.28 -11.78
C ARG A 260 11.48 -4.74 -12.74
N ARG A 261 12.74 -4.71 -12.30
CA ARG A 261 13.86 -4.44 -13.20
C ARG A 261 13.97 -5.61 -14.18
N ALA A 262 14.08 -5.30 -15.46
CA ALA A 262 14.54 -6.29 -16.43
C ALA A 262 15.94 -6.76 -16.04
N SER A 263 16.34 -7.96 -16.44
CA SER A 263 17.73 -8.40 -16.30
C SER A 263 18.58 -7.47 -17.16
N GLY A 264 19.28 -6.54 -16.49
CA GLY A 264 19.83 -5.36 -17.11
C GLY A 264 20.91 -5.61 -18.14
N ALA A 265 21.06 -4.65 -19.01
CA ALA A 265 22.11 -4.55 -20.02
C ALA A 265 23.55 -4.41 -19.45
N GLY A 266 23.75 -4.49 -18.16
CA GLY A 266 25.06 -4.31 -17.51
C GLY A 266 25.66 -2.90 -17.58
N MET A 267 25.07 -2.02 -18.40
CA MET A 267 25.54 -0.66 -18.63
C MET A 267 25.17 0.27 -17.48
N ARG A 268 26.13 1.12 -17.08
CA ARG A 268 25.98 2.13 -16.03
C ARG A 268 25.71 3.50 -16.63
N VAL A 269 24.55 4.06 -16.30
CA VAL A 269 24.11 5.36 -16.78
C VAL A 269 24.05 6.36 -15.63
N HIS A 270 24.73 7.49 -15.79
CA HIS A 270 24.69 8.59 -14.84
C HIS A 270 23.78 9.70 -15.36
N LEU A 271 22.82 10.12 -14.54
CA LEU A 271 21.82 11.12 -14.89
C LEU A 271 22.08 12.42 -14.10
N ILE A 272 22.31 13.51 -14.81
CA ILE A 272 22.42 14.83 -14.23
C ILE A 272 21.11 15.57 -14.51
N GLY A 273 20.31 15.76 -13.45
CA GLY A 273 18.98 16.38 -13.50
C GLY A 273 18.88 17.61 -12.60
N GLY A 274 17.69 18.14 -12.52
CA GLY A 274 17.25 19.23 -11.67
C GLY A 274 15.84 19.64 -12.04
N ALA A 275 15.06 20.14 -11.09
CA ALA A 275 13.66 20.53 -11.27
C ALA A 275 12.77 19.42 -11.86
N GLY A 276 13.05 18.16 -11.54
CA GLY A 276 12.28 17.00 -12.02
C GLY A 276 12.61 16.55 -13.45
N SER A 277 13.62 17.11 -14.09
CA SER A 277 13.93 16.83 -15.52
C SER A 277 14.44 15.43 -15.78
N ALA A 278 14.98 14.73 -14.79
CA ALA A 278 15.45 13.35 -14.92
C ALA A 278 14.39 12.31 -14.49
N VAL A 279 13.25 12.72 -13.96
CA VAL A 279 12.24 11.82 -13.38
C VAL A 279 11.77 10.76 -14.36
N ASN A 280 11.31 11.17 -15.55
CA ASN A 280 10.75 10.23 -16.54
C ASN A 280 11.84 9.30 -17.10
N LEU A 281 13.00 9.84 -17.42
CA LEU A 281 14.12 9.05 -17.92
C LEU A 281 14.63 8.07 -16.87
N SER A 282 14.75 8.50 -15.61
CA SER A 282 15.14 7.61 -14.50
C SER A 282 14.20 6.43 -14.35
N ARG A 283 12.88 6.66 -14.40
CA ARG A 283 11.87 5.58 -14.29
C ARG A 283 12.00 4.57 -15.41
N GLU A 284 12.13 5.06 -16.65
CA GLU A 284 12.21 4.19 -17.83
C GLU A 284 13.49 3.37 -17.83
N LEU A 285 14.65 3.99 -17.60
CA LEU A 285 15.93 3.29 -17.56
C LEU A 285 16.01 2.32 -16.36
N TYR A 286 15.40 2.69 -15.22
CA TYR A 286 15.28 1.78 -14.08
C TYR A 286 14.46 0.54 -14.46
N ARG A 287 13.32 0.71 -15.14
CA ARG A 287 12.46 -0.38 -15.62
C ARG A 287 13.19 -1.29 -16.62
N LEU A 288 13.97 -0.70 -17.51
CA LEU A 288 14.79 -1.43 -18.49
C LEU A 288 16.00 -2.13 -17.87
N GLY A 289 16.30 -1.89 -16.58
CA GLY A 289 17.32 -2.63 -15.83
C GLY A 289 18.72 -2.01 -15.87
N TYR A 290 18.88 -0.80 -16.41
CA TYR A 290 20.16 -0.09 -16.37
C TYR A 290 20.64 0.16 -14.94
N ALA A 291 21.95 0.10 -14.70
CA ALA A 291 22.54 0.49 -13.43
C ALA A 291 22.66 2.01 -13.38
N LEU A 292 21.79 2.65 -12.57
CA LEU A 292 21.67 4.10 -12.53
C LEU A 292 22.46 4.72 -11.38
N SER A 293 23.01 5.92 -11.65
CA SER A 293 23.44 6.88 -10.63
C SER A 293 22.94 8.28 -11.00
N GLY A 294 22.71 9.11 -10.00
CA GLY A 294 22.27 10.49 -10.15
C GLY A 294 23.40 11.48 -9.88
N GLY A 295 23.28 12.67 -10.43
CA GLY A 295 24.18 13.80 -10.16
C GLY A 295 23.94 14.42 -8.77
N ILE A 296 24.13 15.74 -8.68
CA ILE A 296 23.92 16.49 -7.45
C ILE A 296 22.51 17.08 -7.49
N ALA A 297 21.65 16.64 -6.57
CA ALA A 297 20.28 17.11 -6.46
C ALA A 297 20.05 17.87 -5.14
N HIS A 298 19.17 18.86 -5.18
CA HIS A 298 18.74 19.54 -3.96
C HIS A 298 17.71 18.70 -3.21
N GLU A 299 17.78 18.73 -1.90
CA GLU A 299 16.74 18.13 -1.04
C GLU A 299 15.36 18.67 -1.43
N TYR A 300 14.37 17.76 -1.44
CA TYR A 300 12.98 18.02 -1.86
C TYR A 300 12.76 18.22 -3.37
N ASP A 301 13.82 18.21 -4.21
CA ASP A 301 13.65 18.14 -5.66
C ASP A 301 12.99 16.82 -6.07
N SER A 302 12.21 16.84 -7.16
CA SER A 302 11.54 15.64 -7.67
C SER A 302 12.50 14.56 -8.15
N ASP A 303 13.67 14.94 -8.68
CA ASP A 303 14.73 14.03 -9.09
C ASP A 303 15.34 13.34 -7.85
N GLU A 304 15.66 14.12 -6.80
CA GLU A 304 16.20 13.62 -5.53
C GLU A 304 15.23 12.63 -4.87
N LYS A 305 13.96 13.01 -4.76
CA LYS A 305 12.92 12.16 -4.18
C LYS A 305 12.79 10.83 -4.91
N LEU A 306 12.79 10.86 -6.25
CA LEU A 306 12.73 9.65 -7.05
C LEU A 306 13.97 8.78 -6.87
N TRP A 307 15.17 9.37 -6.98
CA TRP A 307 16.43 8.62 -6.86
C TRP A 307 16.57 7.97 -5.49
N LYS A 308 16.23 8.68 -4.43
CA LYS A 308 16.16 8.13 -3.08
C LYS A 308 15.18 6.97 -2.96
N SER A 309 13.98 7.12 -3.55
CA SER A 309 12.93 6.10 -3.55
C SER A 309 13.32 4.83 -4.32
N LEU A 310 14.06 4.98 -5.41
CA LEU A 310 14.52 3.87 -6.24
C LEU A 310 15.88 3.28 -5.75
N GLY A 311 16.47 3.86 -4.71
CA GLY A 311 17.80 3.47 -4.23
C GLY A 311 18.91 3.79 -5.24
N ILE A 312 18.73 4.82 -6.09
CA ILE A 312 19.73 5.30 -7.04
C ILE A 312 20.74 6.15 -6.27
N ALA A 313 22.00 5.76 -6.31
CA ALA A 313 23.08 6.49 -5.67
C ALA A 313 23.23 7.89 -6.29
N HIS A 314 23.23 8.93 -5.48
CA HIS A 314 23.36 10.34 -5.90
C HIS A 314 23.97 11.15 -4.76
N GLU A 315 24.33 12.39 -5.04
CA GLU A 315 24.76 13.36 -4.02
C GLU A 315 23.62 14.31 -3.72
N SER A 316 23.27 14.51 -2.43
CA SER A 316 22.25 15.44 -1.98
C SER A 316 22.88 16.68 -1.36
N VAL A 317 22.34 17.85 -1.67
CA VAL A 317 22.71 19.13 -1.07
C VAL A 317 21.46 19.78 -0.47
N GLY A 318 21.65 20.61 0.57
CA GLY A 318 20.51 21.27 1.22
C GLY A 318 19.65 22.06 0.26
N ALA A 319 18.35 22.14 0.54
CA ALA A 319 17.39 22.91 -0.28
C ALA A 319 17.90 24.35 -0.44
N PHE A 320 17.90 24.85 -1.68
CA PHE A 320 18.35 26.20 -2.04
C PHE A 320 19.85 26.50 -1.78
N SER A 321 20.65 25.54 -1.31
CA SER A 321 22.09 25.72 -1.17
C SER A 321 22.79 25.84 -2.54
N ARG A 322 23.98 26.36 -2.58
CA ARG A 322 24.82 26.31 -3.80
C ARG A 322 25.54 24.98 -3.84
N VAL A 323 25.61 24.38 -5.01
CA VAL A 323 26.48 23.23 -5.27
C VAL A 323 27.92 23.69 -5.22
N THR A 324 28.69 23.20 -4.26
CA THR A 324 30.10 23.54 -4.04
C THR A 324 31.05 22.67 -4.85
N ASP A 325 32.33 23.06 -4.92
CA ASP A 325 33.33 22.21 -5.57
C ASP A 325 33.58 20.91 -4.81
N GLU A 326 33.36 20.88 -3.48
CA GLU A 326 33.40 19.66 -2.67
C GLU A 326 32.26 18.69 -3.04
N ASP A 327 31.05 19.21 -3.29
CA ASP A 327 29.91 18.40 -3.74
C ASP A 327 30.20 17.79 -5.11
N VAL A 328 30.77 18.56 -6.02
CA VAL A 328 31.22 18.07 -7.34
C VAL A 328 32.28 16.99 -7.21
N GLU A 329 33.25 17.16 -6.30
CA GLU A 329 34.28 16.15 -6.07
C GLU A 329 33.71 14.84 -5.53
N ARG A 330 32.77 14.92 -4.56
CA ARG A 330 32.07 13.73 -4.05
C ARG A 330 31.26 13.01 -5.16
N ALA A 331 30.53 13.74 -5.99
CA ALA A 331 29.75 13.20 -7.10
C ALA A 331 30.62 12.66 -8.24
N THR A 332 31.85 13.12 -8.39
CA THR A 332 32.76 12.69 -9.46
C THR A 332 32.99 11.18 -9.48
N ARG A 333 32.96 10.52 -8.32
CA ARG A 333 33.10 9.06 -8.22
C ARG A 333 31.99 8.34 -8.98
N LEU A 334 30.77 8.85 -8.96
CA LEU A 334 29.61 8.26 -9.65
C LEU A 334 29.72 8.43 -11.16
N VAL A 335 30.12 9.62 -11.62
CA VAL A 335 30.39 9.91 -13.05
C VAL A 335 31.53 9.03 -13.58
N ALA A 336 32.63 8.91 -12.84
CA ALA A 336 33.80 8.14 -13.24
C ALA A 336 33.52 6.66 -13.48
N THR A 337 32.51 6.10 -12.79
CA THR A 337 32.12 4.69 -12.95
C THR A 337 31.06 4.49 -14.03
N ALA A 338 30.47 5.55 -14.57
CA ALA A 338 29.42 5.47 -15.58
C ALA A 338 30.00 5.25 -16.98
N ASP A 339 29.30 4.45 -17.77
CA ASP A 339 29.63 4.22 -19.18
C ASP A 339 29.11 5.37 -20.06
N VAL A 340 27.96 5.95 -19.67
CA VAL A 340 27.34 7.10 -20.32
C VAL A 340 26.80 8.07 -19.25
N THR A 341 27.00 9.36 -19.46
CA THR A 341 26.37 10.44 -18.66
C THR A 341 25.37 11.18 -19.51
N ILE A 342 24.17 11.40 -18.98
CA ILE A 342 23.09 12.13 -19.64
C ILE A 342 22.81 13.42 -18.86
N LEU A 343 23.01 14.56 -19.50
CA LEU A 343 22.66 15.87 -18.97
C LEU A 343 21.24 16.22 -19.41
N CYS A 344 20.29 16.12 -18.47
CA CYS A 344 18.89 16.46 -18.69
C CYS A 344 18.69 17.97 -18.90
N SER A 345 17.48 18.37 -19.27
CA SER A 345 17.14 19.77 -19.50
C SER A 345 16.55 20.38 -18.24
N PHE A 346 17.25 21.32 -17.61
CA PHE A 346 16.77 22.02 -16.41
C PHE A 346 17.27 23.47 -16.41
N PRO A 347 16.63 24.37 -15.62
CA PRO A 347 17.10 25.74 -15.45
C PRO A 347 18.47 25.79 -14.76
N ILE A 348 19.41 26.50 -15.34
CA ILE A 348 20.81 26.62 -14.87
C ILE A 348 21.06 28.00 -14.29
N GLY A 349 21.49 28.02 -13.04
CA GLY A 349 21.80 29.23 -12.30
C GLY A 349 22.99 29.04 -11.35
N PRO A 350 23.34 30.09 -10.56
CA PRO A 350 24.47 30.02 -9.64
C PRO A 350 24.36 28.91 -8.59
N GLY A 351 23.14 28.45 -8.29
CA GLY A 351 22.90 27.38 -7.29
C GLY A 351 23.28 25.99 -7.77
N ASN A 352 23.16 25.70 -9.07
CA ASN A 352 23.34 24.37 -9.63
C ASN A 352 24.37 24.28 -10.76
N ILE A 353 25.15 25.33 -10.97
CA ILE A 353 26.20 25.37 -12.00
C ILE A 353 27.24 24.25 -11.82
N GLY A 354 27.44 23.76 -10.61
CA GLY A 354 28.29 22.61 -10.29
C GLY A 354 27.90 21.35 -11.05
N ASN A 355 26.63 21.15 -11.39
CA ASN A 355 26.16 20.04 -12.21
C ASN A 355 26.71 20.08 -13.65
N LEU A 356 26.96 21.27 -14.21
CA LEU A 356 27.62 21.38 -15.51
C LEU A 356 29.11 21.03 -15.39
N ARG A 357 29.79 21.47 -14.32
CA ARG A 357 31.18 21.10 -14.07
C ARG A 357 31.31 19.57 -13.86
N LEU A 358 30.33 18.96 -13.20
CA LEU A 358 30.25 17.51 -13.05
C LEU A 358 30.08 16.81 -14.40
N ALA A 359 29.19 17.32 -15.28
CA ALA A 359 29.01 16.80 -16.64
C ALA A 359 30.29 16.81 -17.46
N GLY A 360 31.14 17.83 -17.29
CA GLY A 360 32.44 17.95 -17.94
C GLY A 360 33.46 16.86 -17.55
N LYS A 361 33.21 16.13 -16.45
CA LYS A 361 34.08 15.00 -16.00
C LYS A 361 33.66 13.64 -16.59
N SER A 362 32.62 13.61 -17.44
CA SER A 362 32.09 12.38 -18.05
C SER A 362 33.00 11.87 -19.19
N ARG A 363 33.02 10.53 -19.36
CA ARG A 363 33.72 9.88 -20.48
C ARG A 363 32.95 10.00 -21.79
N LYS A 364 31.63 9.81 -21.74
CA LYS A 364 30.70 9.94 -22.86
C LYS A 364 29.50 10.78 -22.37
N LEU A 365 29.31 11.97 -22.95
CA LEU A 365 28.25 12.89 -22.59
C LEU A 365 27.17 12.91 -23.66
N ILE A 366 25.95 12.67 -23.26
CA ILE A 366 24.73 12.93 -24.03
C ILE A 366 24.03 14.15 -23.41
N VAL A 367 23.69 15.13 -24.22
CA VAL A 367 22.88 16.28 -23.81
C VAL A 367 21.46 16.06 -24.30
N LEU A 368 20.51 15.95 -23.36
CA LEU A 368 19.11 15.76 -23.68
C LEU A 368 18.51 17.03 -24.30
N ARG A 369 17.90 16.88 -25.47
CA ARG A 369 17.10 17.92 -26.12
C ARG A 369 15.71 17.90 -25.50
N PRO A 370 15.21 19.00 -24.90
CA PRO A 370 13.88 19.03 -24.31
C PRO A 370 12.80 18.86 -25.37
N GLY A 371 11.78 18.05 -25.04
CA GLY A 371 10.52 17.97 -25.76
C GLY A 371 9.55 19.09 -25.33
N PRO A 372 8.36 19.14 -25.92
CA PRO A 372 7.36 20.19 -25.61
C PRO A 372 6.88 20.18 -24.15
N GLU A 373 6.87 19.02 -23.49
CA GLU A 373 6.41 18.83 -22.13
C GLU A 373 7.56 18.80 -21.10
N ASP A 374 8.80 18.87 -21.56
CA ASP A 374 9.97 18.80 -20.70
C ASP A 374 10.27 20.16 -20.05
N VAL A 375 10.97 20.12 -18.92
CA VAL A 375 11.48 21.34 -18.27
C VAL A 375 12.42 22.07 -19.24
N PRO A 376 12.13 23.35 -19.59
CA PRO A 376 12.96 24.06 -20.53
C PRO A 376 14.33 24.41 -19.91
N ARG A 377 15.39 24.29 -20.71
CA ARG A 377 16.70 24.74 -20.32
C ARG A 377 16.77 26.25 -20.46
N SER A 378 16.88 26.92 -19.34
CA SER A 378 17.07 28.38 -19.27
C SER A 378 18.34 28.70 -18.49
N PHE A 379 18.93 29.85 -18.76
CA PHE A 379 20.19 30.24 -18.15
C PHE A 379 19.98 31.53 -17.35
N PHE A 380 20.26 31.47 -16.05
CA PHE A 380 20.23 32.59 -15.12
C PHE A 380 21.66 33.06 -14.74
N SER A 381 22.69 32.60 -15.48
CA SER A 381 24.08 32.91 -15.31
C SER A 381 24.79 32.88 -16.67
N SER A 382 25.57 33.94 -16.99
CA SER A 382 26.42 33.98 -18.19
C SER A 382 27.52 32.90 -18.14
N GLU A 383 28.08 32.64 -16.96
CA GLU A 383 29.04 31.58 -16.71
C GLU A 383 28.42 30.22 -17.03
N GLY A 384 27.19 29.93 -16.50
CA GLY A 384 26.49 28.66 -16.76
C GLY A 384 26.22 28.46 -18.24
N LYS A 385 25.85 29.50 -18.97
CA LYS A 385 25.69 29.43 -20.44
C LYS A 385 26.99 29.10 -21.15
N ALA A 386 28.10 29.78 -20.79
CA ALA A 386 29.40 29.54 -21.40
C ALA A 386 29.87 28.07 -21.21
N ILE A 387 29.80 27.57 -19.96
CA ILE A 387 30.16 26.17 -19.67
C ILE A 387 29.26 25.19 -20.46
N PHE A 388 27.96 25.46 -20.53
CA PHE A 388 27.05 24.61 -21.30
C PHE A 388 27.37 24.60 -22.80
N ASP A 389 27.66 25.76 -23.40
CA ASP A 389 27.98 25.87 -24.81
C ASP A 389 29.28 25.11 -25.13
N GLU A 390 30.26 25.13 -24.24
CA GLU A 390 31.48 24.31 -24.35
C GLU A 390 31.20 22.81 -24.28
N LEU A 391 30.42 22.37 -23.27
CA LEU A 391 30.02 20.96 -23.12
C LEU A 391 29.26 20.45 -24.35
N ARG A 392 28.34 21.28 -24.88
CA ARG A 392 27.52 20.94 -26.03
C ARG A 392 28.37 20.74 -27.29
N ALA A 393 29.46 21.45 -27.47
CA ALA A 393 30.34 21.32 -28.63
C ALA A 393 30.99 19.92 -28.74
N GLY A 394 31.22 19.26 -27.57
CA GLY A 394 31.82 17.91 -27.51
C GLY A 394 30.83 16.79 -27.27
N ALA A 395 29.53 17.08 -27.08
CA ALA A 395 28.51 16.11 -26.66
C ALA A 395 27.57 15.72 -27.81
N GLN A 396 26.94 14.53 -27.70
CA GLN A 396 25.85 14.12 -28.57
C GLN A 396 24.54 14.75 -28.10
N LEU A 397 23.85 15.46 -28.99
CA LEU A 397 22.54 16.06 -28.68
C LEU A 397 21.44 15.14 -29.14
N MET A 398 20.65 14.59 -28.22
CA MET A 398 19.63 13.57 -28.48
C MET A 398 18.29 13.96 -27.82
N SER A 399 17.19 13.54 -28.45
CA SER A 399 15.86 13.52 -27.84
C SER A 399 15.74 12.33 -26.89
N TYR A 400 14.67 12.27 -26.09
CA TYR A 400 14.38 11.17 -25.19
C TYR A 400 14.37 9.80 -25.88
N THR A 401 13.68 9.70 -27.01
CA THR A 401 13.58 8.44 -27.80
C THR A 401 14.91 8.03 -28.41
N GLU A 402 15.71 8.98 -28.89
CA GLU A 402 17.05 8.73 -29.43
C GLU A 402 18.01 8.23 -28.34
N VAL A 403 17.91 8.75 -27.11
CA VAL A 403 18.71 8.27 -25.97
C VAL A 403 18.42 6.81 -25.67
N CYS A 404 17.15 6.40 -25.57
CA CYS A 404 16.80 5.01 -25.32
C CYS A 404 17.35 4.07 -26.41
N ALA A 405 17.17 4.43 -27.68
CA ALA A 405 17.67 3.65 -28.79
C ALA A 405 19.22 3.56 -28.81
N GLU A 406 19.91 4.64 -28.47
CA GLU A 406 21.38 4.64 -28.39
C GLU A 406 21.90 3.79 -27.25
N LEU A 407 21.23 3.82 -26.08
CA LEU A 407 21.62 2.98 -24.96
C LEU A 407 21.42 1.48 -25.27
N ASP A 408 20.32 1.13 -25.93
CA ASP A 408 20.08 -0.26 -26.37
C ASP A 408 21.18 -0.72 -27.34
N ARG A 409 21.52 0.11 -28.34
CA ARG A 409 22.60 -0.18 -29.27
C ARG A 409 23.97 -0.37 -28.59
N LEU A 410 24.28 0.45 -27.61
CA LEU A 410 25.53 0.35 -26.87
C LEU A 410 25.57 -0.89 -25.97
N SER A 411 24.43 -1.31 -25.43
CA SER A 411 24.32 -2.51 -24.62
C SER A 411 24.53 -3.78 -25.44
N ASP A 412 23.95 -3.83 -26.64
CA ASP A 412 24.08 -4.96 -27.57
C ASP A 412 25.54 -5.11 -28.07
N GLY A 413 26.22 -3.98 -28.33
CA GLY A 413 27.63 -3.96 -28.74
C GLY A 413 28.62 -4.42 -27.64
N ALA A 414 28.28 -4.24 -26.39
CA ALA A 414 29.10 -4.70 -25.26
C ALA A 414 28.94 -6.21 -24.99
N GLY A 415 27.82 -6.82 -25.40
CA GLY A 415 27.56 -8.27 -25.23
C GLY A 415 28.21 -9.15 -26.29
N SER A 416 28.69 -8.60 -27.41
CA SER A 416 29.29 -9.38 -28.52
C SER A 416 30.81 -9.57 -28.41
N GLY A 417 31.44 -9.15 -27.33
CA GLY A 417 32.90 -9.08 -27.16
C GLY A 417 33.56 -10.11 -26.25
N SER A 418 32.94 -11.28 -25.90
CA SER A 418 33.70 -12.33 -25.16
C SER A 418 33.03 -13.71 -25.25
N LEU A 419 33.34 -14.46 -26.30
CA LEU A 419 33.49 -15.92 -26.23
C LEU A 419 34.90 -16.25 -26.64
N PRO A 420 35.81 -16.62 -25.74
CA PRO A 420 37.00 -17.35 -26.15
C PRO A 420 36.56 -18.76 -26.55
N ALA A 421 36.85 -19.15 -27.77
CA ALA A 421 36.86 -20.54 -28.15
C ALA A 421 37.95 -21.29 -27.34
N GLY A 422 37.55 -22.39 -26.70
CA GLY A 422 38.40 -23.27 -25.98
C GLY A 422 37.61 -24.43 -25.39
#